data_37cec45286ed4819a784ae7653d6f421
#
_entry.id   37cec45286ed4819a784ae7653d6f421
#
_cell.length_a   1.000
_cell.length_b   1.000
_cell.length_c   1.000
_cell.angle_alpha   90.00
_cell.angle_beta   90.00
_cell.angle_gamma   90.00
#
_symmetry.space_group_name_H-M   'P 1'
#
loop_
_entity.id
_entity.type
_entity.pdbx_description
1 polymer ?
#
loop_
_entity_poly.entity_id
_entity_poly.type
_entity_poly.pdbx_seq_one_letter_code
_entity_poly.pdbx_strand_id
1 'polypeptide(L)'
;VVDKYIGVLPGLGGAHADIIYCAGNDSVYTFLEGVIDEIVDLFPSRYIHLGGDEAWKVNWKKCPRCQARMKAEGLKNEEDLQGYFMARMARYVQSKGREVMGWDELTNTDIPEDAIIFGWQGRGQAALKAAKLGHRFVMTPALILYLIRYQGPQWFEPLTYFGNNTLKDVYDYEPVQKEWSPAVEKLLMGVQASLWTEFCNKPEDVDYLLFPRLSALAEGAWTQTDRKDWQTYLKAMDRFNEHIAAKGIVYARSMYNIQHTVTPVDGQLQVKLECVRPDVQIHYTTDGKEPDLQSALYSEPLRLTTSKTVKAATFANGEQIGKTLVLPVEWNKATAKPILGSNTEKLKLLVNGVRGSLKQTDFEWCSWMNNDTISFTVDLQKKEEIHTVTLGCITVYGMAVHKPACIRVAVYDNKRNFRMA
;
A
#
# COMPACT_ATOMS: atom_id res chain seq x y z
N VAL A 1 7.30 22.68 -5.09
CA VAL A 1 7.62 21.27 -4.77
C VAL A 1 7.06 20.92 -3.43
N VAL A 2 7.26 21.77 -2.42
CA VAL A 2 6.68 21.58 -1.08
C VAL A 2 5.17 21.59 -1.15
N ASP A 3 4.62 22.55 -1.84
CA ASP A 3 3.17 22.72 -2.00
C ASP A 3 2.49 21.50 -2.63
N LYS A 4 3.18 20.82 -3.51
CA LYS A 4 2.75 19.58 -4.12
C LYS A 4 2.47 18.46 -3.10
N TYR A 5 3.21 18.43 -2.00
CA TYR A 5 3.04 17.42 -0.95
C TYR A 5 2.22 17.92 0.24
N ILE A 6 2.05 19.22 0.37
CA ILE A 6 1.27 19.80 1.47
C ILE A 6 -0.17 19.29 1.43
N GLY A 7 -0.75 19.23 0.23
CA GLY A 7 -2.09 18.70 0.04
C GLY A 7 -2.24 17.20 0.30
N VAL A 8 -1.14 16.46 0.26
CA VAL A 8 -1.13 14.98 0.43
C VAL A 8 -0.44 14.53 1.72
N LEU A 9 0.02 15.45 2.54
CA LEU A 9 0.57 15.07 3.82
C LEU A 9 -0.54 14.43 4.67
N PRO A 10 -0.36 13.20 5.15
CA PRO A 10 -1.38 12.52 5.95
C PRO A 10 -1.81 13.31 7.18
N GLY A 11 -0.89 14.08 7.76
CA GLY A 11 -1.22 14.98 8.85
C GLY A 11 -2.19 16.09 8.44
N LEU A 12 -2.14 16.54 7.20
CA LEU A 12 -3.11 17.50 6.67
C LEU A 12 -4.41 16.79 6.27
N GLY A 13 -4.33 15.63 5.63
CA GLY A 13 -5.48 14.79 5.36
C GLY A 13 -6.25 14.48 6.63
N GLY A 14 -5.59 13.97 7.65
CA GLY A 14 -6.18 13.73 8.96
C GLY A 14 -6.74 14.98 9.62
N ALA A 15 -6.09 16.13 9.47
CA ALA A 15 -6.57 17.40 10.02
C ALA A 15 -7.79 17.97 9.27
N HIS A 16 -7.99 17.58 8.03
CA HIS A 16 -9.09 18.06 7.19
C HIS A 16 -10.26 17.08 7.06
N ALA A 17 -10.11 15.85 7.52
CA ALA A 17 -11.16 14.84 7.49
C ALA A 17 -12.38 15.20 8.37
N ASP A 18 -12.25 16.17 9.26
CA ASP A 18 -13.34 16.73 10.07
C ASP A 18 -14.08 17.91 9.38
N ILE A 19 -13.61 18.36 8.21
CA ILE A 19 -14.28 19.36 7.37
C ILE A 19 -15.31 18.65 6.52
N ILE A 20 -16.46 18.39 7.13
CA ILE A 20 -17.59 17.72 6.49
C ILE A 20 -18.82 18.61 6.56
N TYR A 21 -19.81 18.39 5.69
CA TYR A 21 -21.05 19.15 5.68
C TYR A 21 -21.80 19.04 7.01
N CYS A 22 -22.47 20.13 7.40
CA CYS A 22 -23.32 20.12 8.59
C CYS A 22 -24.63 19.35 8.32
N ALA A 23 -24.74 18.13 8.84
CA ALA A 23 -25.92 17.28 8.64
C ALA A 23 -27.20 17.81 9.29
N GLY A 24 -27.09 18.78 10.20
CA GLY A 24 -28.22 19.50 10.80
C GLY A 24 -28.72 20.71 10.02
N ASN A 25 -28.10 21.07 8.89
CA ASN A 25 -28.44 22.25 8.11
C ASN A 25 -29.13 21.86 6.80
N ASP A 26 -30.43 22.17 6.65
CA ASP A 26 -31.19 21.79 5.47
C ASP A 26 -30.70 22.46 4.17
N SER A 27 -30.09 23.66 4.24
CA SER A 27 -29.49 24.30 3.07
C SER A 27 -28.36 23.48 2.44
N VAL A 28 -27.69 22.62 3.20
CA VAL A 28 -26.67 21.70 2.68
C VAL A 28 -27.31 20.67 1.74
N TYR A 29 -28.43 20.11 2.14
CA TYR A 29 -29.15 19.14 1.30
C TYR A 29 -29.65 19.79 0.02
N THR A 30 -30.29 20.97 0.12
CA THR A 30 -30.74 21.70 -1.06
C THR A 30 -29.59 22.01 -2.03
N PHE A 31 -28.43 22.39 -1.49
CA PHE A 31 -27.24 22.63 -2.31
C PHE A 31 -26.78 21.33 -3.01
N LEU A 32 -26.67 20.21 -2.25
CA LEU A 32 -26.24 18.93 -2.81
C LEU A 32 -27.26 18.32 -3.77
N GLU A 33 -28.54 18.55 -3.55
CA GLU A 33 -29.61 18.19 -4.48
C GLU A 33 -29.43 18.90 -5.83
N GLY A 34 -29.10 20.19 -5.82
CA GLY A 34 -28.75 20.92 -7.02
C GLY A 34 -27.49 20.40 -7.72
N VAL A 35 -26.46 20.02 -6.95
CA VAL A 35 -25.27 19.38 -7.54
C VAL A 35 -25.62 18.04 -8.19
N ILE A 36 -26.46 17.23 -7.56
CA ILE A 36 -26.91 15.95 -8.14
C ILE A 36 -27.69 16.18 -9.42
N ASP A 37 -28.54 17.21 -9.50
CA ASP A 37 -29.28 17.54 -10.70
C ASP A 37 -28.34 17.83 -11.89
N GLU A 38 -27.33 18.66 -11.69
CA GLU A 38 -26.33 18.94 -12.72
C GLU A 38 -25.56 17.69 -13.14
N ILE A 39 -25.17 16.83 -12.18
CA ILE A 39 -24.48 15.56 -12.45
C ILE A 39 -25.36 14.61 -13.27
N VAL A 40 -26.63 14.51 -12.94
CA VAL A 40 -27.59 13.63 -13.66
C VAL A 40 -27.79 14.12 -15.10
N ASP A 41 -27.78 15.41 -15.34
CA ASP A 41 -27.89 15.99 -16.67
C ASP A 41 -26.63 15.79 -17.52
N LEU A 42 -25.46 15.86 -16.89
CA LEU A 42 -24.16 15.71 -17.57
C LEU A 42 -23.81 14.26 -17.86
N PHE A 43 -24.19 13.33 -16.97
CA PHE A 43 -23.77 11.92 -17.03
C PHE A 43 -24.96 10.99 -17.21
N PRO A 44 -25.03 10.21 -18.30
CA PRO A 44 -26.15 9.31 -18.56
C PRO A 44 -26.07 8.02 -17.71
N SER A 45 -25.09 7.89 -16.81
CA SER A 45 -24.91 6.71 -15.97
C SER A 45 -26.15 6.42 -15.13
N ARG A 46 -26.49 5.15 -15.04
CA ARG A 46 -27.51 4.65 -14.13
C ARG A 46 -27.10 4.85 -12.65
N TYR A 47 -25.81 4.96 -12.37
CA TYR A 47 -25.24 4.94 -11.04
C TYR A 47 -24.66 6.30 -10.64
N ILE A 48 -24.89 6.70 -9.39
CA ILE A 48 -24.29 7.87 -8.76
C ILE A 48 -23.61 7.44 -7.47
N HIS A 49 -22.29 7.68 -7.39
CA HIS A 49 -21.50 7.35 -6.21
C HIS A 49 -21.46 8.55 -5.25
N LEU A 50 -21.97 8.36 -4.04
CA LEU A 50 -22.11 9.42 -3.04
C LEU A 50 -20.92 9.51 -2.05
N GLY A 51 -19.92 8.65 -2.17
CA GLY A 51 -18.79 8.62 -1.22
C GLY A 51 -19.14 7.98 0.12
N GLY A 52 -18.92 8.72 1.21
CA GLY A 52 -19.25 8.28 2.58
C GLY A 52 -18.05 7.81 3.40
N ASP A 53 -16.85 7.87 2.84
CA ASP A 53 -15.59 7.45 3.44
C ASP A 53 -15.02 8.50 4.40
N GLU A 54 -14.23 8.04 5.38
CA GLU A 54 -13.33 8.81 6.24
C GLU A 54 -13.93 10.09 6.87
N ALA A 55 -15.24 10.13 7.09
CA ALA A 55 -15.92 11.28 7.69
C ALA A 55 -15.66 11.36 9.20
N TRP A 56 -14.79 12.27 9.62
CA TRP A 56 -14.49 12.52 11.03
C TRP A 56 -15.52 13.46 11.65
N LYS A 57 -16.36 12.92 12.51
CA LYS A 57 -17.56 13.58 13.05
C LYS A 57 -17.31 14.44 14.31
N VAL A 58 -16.05 14.78 14.62
CA VAL A 58 -15.69 15.54 15.81
C VAL A 58 -16.42 16.87 15.92
N ASN A 59 -16.66 17.53 14.79
CA ASN A 59 -17.39 18.80 14.73
C ASN A 59 -18.90 18.62 14.89
N TRP A 60 -19.46 17.49 14.47
CA TRP A 60 -20.88 17.20 14.65
C TRP A 60 -21.23 17.04 16.13
N LYS A 61 -20.33 16.48 16.95
CA LYS A 61 -20.49 16.35 18.41
C LYS A 61 -20.72 17.68 19.12
N LYS A 62 -20.16 18.75 18.56
CA LYS A 62 -20.24 20.11 19.13
C LYS A 62 -21.22 21.02 18.39
N CYS A 63 -21.72 20.62 17.24
CA CYS A 63 -22.59 21.44 16.41
C CYS A 63 -24.03 21.41 16.94
N PRO A 64 -24.61 22.55 17.37
CA PRO A 64 -25.96 22.59 17.89
C PRO A 64 -27.04 22.11 16.90
N ARG A 65 -26.83 22.40 15.59
CA ARG A 65 -27.76 21.96 14.54
C ARG A 65 -27.72 20.45 14.33
N CYS A 66 -26.52 19.84 14.34
CA CYS A 66 -26.37 18.38 14.24
C CYS A 66 -27.00 17.68 15.43
N GLN A 67 -26.76 18.17 16.65
CA GLN A 67 -27.34 17.60 17.87
C GLN A 67 -28.88 17.78 17.90
N ALA A 68 -29.41 18.93 17.44
CA ALA A 68 -30.84 19.13 17.32
C ALA A 68 -31.48 18.17 16.30
N ARG A 69 -30.81 17.94 15.15
CA ARG A 69 -31.24 16.97 14.14
C ARG A 69 -31.26 15.55 14.74
N MET A 70 -30.19 15.15 15.40
CA MET A 70 -30.15 13.82 16.05
C MET A 70 -31.29 13.62 17.01
N LYS A 71 -31.59 14.62 17.84
CA LYS A 71 -32.72 14.56 18.77
C LYS A 71 -34.08 14.48 18.05
N ALA A 72 -34.27 15.26 17.01
CA ALA A 72 -35.51 15.30 16.24
C ALA A 72 -35.80 13.99 15.51
N GLU A 73 -34.76 13.33 14.99
CA GLU A 73 -34.86 12.08 14.21
C GLU A 73 -34.67 10.83 15.09
N GLY A 74 -34.45 10.98 16.41
CA GLY A 74 -34.25 9.86 17.33
C GLY A 74 -32.92 9.09 17.12
N LEU A 75 -31.89 9.75 16.56
CA LEU A 75 -30.59 9.14 16.27
C LEU A 75 -29.73 9.07 17.54
N LYS A 76 -29.00 7.96 17.72
CA LYS A 76 -28.28 7.65 18.96
C LYS A 76 -26.87 8.28 19.01
N ASN A 77 -26.23 8.44 17.85
CA ASN A 77 -24.86 8.87 17.72
C ASN A 77 -24.61 9.52 16.34
N GLU A 78 -23.40 10.01 16.13
CA GLU A 78 -23.01 10.68 14.89
C GLU A 78 -22.87 9.71 13.70
N GLU A 79 -22.71 8.40 13.92
CA GLU A 79 -22.76 7.38 12.85
C GLU A 79 -24.20 7.28 12.32
N ASP A 80 -25.20 7.23 13.20
CA ASP A 80 -26.60 7.25 12.80
C ASP A 80 -26.93 8.55 12.05
N LEU A 81 -26.33 9.68 12.45
CA LEU A 81 -26.50 10.95 11.75
C LEU A 81 -25.89 10.92 10.34
N GLN A 82 -24.74 10.25 10.15
CA GLN A 82 -24.20 10.01 8.81
C GLN A 82 -25.14 9.13 7.99
N GLY A 83 -25.69 8.09 8.58
CA GLY A 83 -26.69 7.23 7.94
C GLY A 83 -27.90 8.04 7.48
N TYR A 84 -28.45 8.88 8.33
CA TYR A 84 -29.55 9.79 8.00
C TYR A 84 -29.17 10.71 6.81
N PHE A 85 -27.98 11.32 6.85
CA PHE A 85 -27.49 12.19 5.78
C PHE A 85 -27.41 11.43 4.46
N MET A 86 -26.74 10.29 4.45
CA MET A 86 -26.54 9.48 3.25
C MET A 86 -27.87 8.91 2.72
N ALA A 87 -28.74 8.44 3.61
CA ALA A 87 -30.06 7.92 3.21
C ALA A 87 -30.96 9.03 2.60
N ARG A 88 -30.88 10.27 3.10
CA ARG A 88 -31.61 11.39 2.52
C ARG A 88 -31.13 11.71 1.12
N MET A 89 -29.81 11.78 0.92
CA MET A 89 -29.21 12.01 -0.39
C MET A 89 -29.46 10.83 -1.35
N ALA A 90 -29.40 9.59 -0.84
CA ALA A 90 -29.71 8.41 -1.62
C ALA A 90 -31.16 8.43 -2.16
N ARG A 91 -32.13 8.77 -1.32
CA ARG A 91 -33.55 8.94 -1.77
C ARG A 91 -33.68 10.01 -2.86
N TYR A 92 -32.90 11.09 -2.76
CA TYR A 92 -32.90 12.11 -3.81
C TYR A 92 -32.37 11.56 -5.13
N VAL A 93 -31.23 10.85 -5.12
CA VAL A 93 -30.69 10.17 -6.30
C VAL A 93 -31.70 9.19 -6.91
N GLN A 94 -32.35 8.38 -6.07
CA GLN A 94 -33.40 7.46 -6.51
C GLN A 94 -34.58 8.18 -7.16
N SER A 95 -35.00 9.35 -6.64
CA SER A 95 -36.07 10.16 -7.23
C SER A 95 -35.76 10.64 -8.66
N LYS A 96 -34.47 10.67 -9.04
CA LYS A 96 -33.97 10.95 -10.40
C LYS A 96 -33.85 9.69 -11.27
N GLY A 97 -34.35 8.54 -10.80
CA GLY A 97 -34.27 7.26 -11.51
C GLY A 97 -32.86 6.67 -11.57
N ARG A 98 -31.99 7.03 -10.64
CA ARG A 98 -30.60 6.57 -10.55
C ARG A 98 -30.45 5.63 -9.35
N GLU A 99 -29.42 4.76 -9.40
CA GLU A 99 -29.05 3.87 -8.30
C GLU A 99 -27.84 4.45 -7.55
N VAL A 100 -27.81 4.20 -6.23
CA VAL A 100 -26.78 4.76 -5.34
C VAL A 100 -25.63 3.81 -5.20
N MET A 101 -24.42 4.34 -5.24
CA MET A 101 -23.18 3.69 -4.85
C MET A 101 -22.52 4.43 -3.69
N GLY A 102 -21.70 3.74 -2.90
CA GLY A 102 -20.89 4.36 -1.86
C GLY A 102 -19.82 3.43 -1.30
N TRP A 103 -18.91 4.01 -0.51
CA TRP A 103 -17.83 3.26 0.12
C TRP A 103 -18.35 2.37 1.27
N ASP A 104 -17.52 1.43 1.69
CA ASP A 104 -17.91 0.38 2.63
C ASP A 104 -18.18 0.85 4.07
N GLU A 105 -17.80 2.08 4.43
CA GLU A 105 -18.24 2.73 5.68
C GLU A 105 -19.75 2.85 5.79
N LEU A 106 -20.45 2.96 4.66
CA LEU A 106 -21.92 3.03 4.64
C LEU A 106 -22.58 1.77 5.23
N THR A 107 -21.90 0.65 5.28
CA THR A 107 -22.40 -0.56 5.94
C THR A 107 -22.55 -0.41 7.47
N ASN A 108 -22.02 0.67 8.05
CA ASN A 108 -22.18 1.01 9.45
C ASN A 108 -23.43 1.89 9.71
N THR A 109 -24.14 2.26 8.65
CA THR A 109 -25.26 3.20 8.68
C THR A 109 -26.53 2.58 8.07
N ASP A 110 -27.67 3.21 8.31
CA ASP A 110 -28.95 2.79 7.73
C ASP A 110 -29.13 3.44 6.35
N ILE A 111 -28.68 2.74 5.30
CA ILE A 111 -28.81 3.16 3.90
C ILE A 111 -29.82 2.30 3.15
N PRO A 112 -30.37 2.75 2.01
CA PRO A 112 -31.30 1.93 1.21
C PRO A 112 -30.68 0.56 0.84
N GLU A 113 -31.51 -0.49 0.91
CA GLU A 113 -31.08 -1.89 0.65
C GLU A 113 -30.53 -2.11 -0.75
N ASP A 114 -30.95 -1.32 -1.74
CA ASP A 114 -30.50 -1.39 -3.12
C ASP A 114 -29.18 -0.64 -3.40
N ALA A 115 -28.62 0.06 -2.41
CA ALA A 115 -27.32 0.70 -2.52
C ALA A 115 -26.21 -0.31 -2.82
N ILE A 116 -25.29 0.07 -3.69
CA ILE A 116 -24.15 -0.73 -4.10
C ILE A 116 -22.92 -0.29 -3.30
N ILE A 117 -22.24 -1.23 -2.66
CA ILE A 117 -21.14 -0.96 -1.75
C ILE A 117 -19.78 -1.27 -2.40
N PHE A 118 -18.88 -0.31 -2.35
CA PHE A 118 -17.50 -0.47 -2.79
C PHE A 118 -16.60 -0.86 -1.61
N GLY A 119 -16.15 -2.11 -1.61
CA GLY A 119 -15.29 -2.66 -0.55
C GLY A 119 -13.83 -2.29 -0.77
N TRP A 120 -13.36 -1.23 -0.12
CA TRP A 120 -12.01 -0.72 -0.33
C TRP A 120 -11.07 -0.99 0.84
N GLN A 121 -11.57 -1.03 2.08
CA GLN A 121 -10.73 -1.14 3.26
C GLN A 121 -9.94 -2.44 3.29
N GLY A 122 -8.64 -2.32 3.46
CA GLY A 122 -7.72 -3.46 3.54
C GLY A 122 -7.77 -4.33 2.29
N ARG A 123 -8.26 -5.56 2.45
CA ARG A 123 -8.49 -6.53 1.36
C ARG A 123 -9.96 -6.59 0.93
N GLY A 124 -10.78 -5.62 1.30
CA GLY A 124 -12.19 -5.55 0.94
C GLY A 124 -13.11 -6.37 1.84
N GLN A 125 -12.70 -6.69 3.07
CA GLN A 125 -13.51 -7.49 3.99
C GLN A 125 -14.88 -6.89 4.32
N ALA A 126 -15.00 -5.56 4.29
CA ALA A 126 -16.27 -4.88 4.53
C ALA A 126 -17.30 -5.15 3.43
N ALA A 127 -16.89 -5.53 2.22
CA ALA A 127 -17.80 -5.99 1.18
C ALA A 127 -18.61 -7.24 1.60
N LEU A 128 -18.01 -8.14 2.39
CA LEU A 128 -18.75 -9.28 2.96
C LEU A 128 -19.83 -8.86 3.95
N LYS A 129 -19.61 -7.77 4.68
CA LYS A 129 -20.63 -7.19 5.54
C LYS A 129 -21.79 -6.65 4.70
N ALA A 130 -21.47 -5.93 3.61
CA ALA A 130 -22.47 -5.47 2.64
C ALA A 130 -23.30 -6.63 2.08
N ALA A 131 -22.66 -7.70 1.63
CA ALA A 131 -23.34 -8.89 1.11
C ALA A 131 -24.26 -9.55 2.14
N LYS A 132 -23.85 -9.62 3.43
CA LYS A 132 -24.69 -10.13 4.51
C LYS A 132 -25.91 -9.27 4.81
N LEU A 133 -25.83 -7.99 4.49
CA LEU A 133 -26.95 -7.04 4.57
C LEU A 133 -27.82 -7.04 3.30
N GLY A 134 -27.47 -7.85 2.29
CA GLY A 134 -28.21 -7.97 1.03
C GLY A 134 -27.77 -7.00 -0.07
N HIS A 135 -26.79 -6.13 0.18
CA HIS A 135 -26.29 -5.18 -0.81
C HIS A 135 -25.46 -5.85 -1.91
N ARG A 136 -25.63 -5.43 -3.15
CA ARG A 136 -24.67 -5.67 -4.21
C ARG A 136 -23.36 -4.94 -3.88
N PHE A 137 -22.24 -5.45 -4.37
CA PHE A 137 -20.96 -4.84 -4.04
C PHE A 137 -19.94 -4.96 -5.18
N VAL A 138 -18.95 -4.06 -5.14
CA VAL A 138 -17.78 -4.04 -6.02
C VAL A 138 -16.53 -4.21 -5.15
N MET A 139 -15.61 -5.06 -5.56
CA MET A 139 -14.34 -5.24 -4.87
C MET A 139 -13.31 -4.23 -5.41
N THR A 140 -12.80 -3.37 -4.53
CA THR A 140 -11.73 -2.40 -4.83
C THR A 140 -10.69 -2.30 -3.70
N PRO A 141 -10.12 -3.43 -3.24
CA PRO A 141 -9.31 -3.50 -2.05
C PRO A 141 -8.04 -2.64 -2.14
N ALA A 142 -7.87 -1.74 -1.19
CA ALA A 142 -6.77 -0.76 -1.18
C ALA A 142 -5.38 -1.42 -1.12
N LEU A 143 -5.25 -2.58 -0.50
CA LEU A 143 -3.96 -3.26 -0.42
C LEU A 143 -3.52 -3.90 -1.74
N ILE A 144 -4.44 -4.11 -2.70
CA ILE A 144 -4.16 -4.80 -3.97
C ILE A 144 -4.48 -3.93 -5.18
N LEU A 145 -5.63 -3.23 -5.17
CA LEU A 145 -6.15 -2.55 -6.35
C LEU A 145 -6.05 -1.02 -6.29
N TYR A 146 -5.39 -0.45 -5.25
CA TYR A 146 -5.01 0.96 -5.29
C TYR A 146 -3.69 1.12 -6.04
N LEU A 147 -3.79 1.52 -7.29
CA LEU A 147 -2.65 1.60 -8.21
C LEU A 147 -1.77 2.84 -7.96
N ILE A 148 -1.98 3.55 -6.88
CA ILE A 148 -1.11 4.61 -6.37
C ILE A 148 0.10 4.06 -5.58
N ARG A 149 0.15 2.74 -5.31
CA ARG A 149 1.24 2.12 -4.55
C ARG A 149 2.44 1.79 -5.43
N TYR A 150 3.59 1.56 -4.81
CA TYR A 150 4.79 1.14 -5.51
C TYR A 150 4.59 -0.17 -6.28
N GLN A 151 5.11 -0.24 -7.51
CA GLN A 151 5.01 -1.41 -8.37
C GLN A 151 6.18 -2.38 -8.22
N GLY A 152 7.22 -1.95 -7.52
CA GLY A 152 8.45 -2.70 -7.29
C GLY A 152 9.30 -2.04 -6.22
N PRO A 153 10.61 -2.37 -6.18
CA PRO A 153 11.52 -1.82 -5.17
C PRO A 153 11.56 -0.30 -5.18
N GLN A 154 11.29 0.29 -4.04
CA GLN A 154 11.03 1.72 -3.89
C GLN A 154 12.19 2.63 -4.29
N TRP A 155 13.43 2.16 -4.19
CA TRP A 155 14.60 2.93 -4.66
C TRP A 155 14.66 3.10 -6.18
N PHE A 156 13.93 2.29 -6.94
CA PHE A 156 13.81 2.42 -8.38
C PHE A 156 12.58 3.20 -8.84
N GLU A 157 11.62 3.39 -7.94
CA GLU A 157 10.32 3.96 -8.24
C GLU A 157 10.27 5.48 -7.98
N PRO A 158 9.47 6.23 -8.73
CA PRO A 158 9.10 7.58 -8.33
C PRO A 158 8.40 7.55 -6.97
N LEU A 159 8.45 8.68 -6.25
CA LEU A 159 7.74 8.79 -4.99
C LEU A 159 6.24 8.62 -5.21
N THR A 160 5.63 7.73 -4.44
CA THR A 160 4.19 7.51 -4.43
C THR A 160 3.72 7.08 -3.04
N TYR A 161 2.47 6.61 -2.91
CA TYR A 161 1.89 6.20 -1.65
C TYR A 161 2.58 4.94 -1.09
N PHE A 162 2.53 4.76 0.23
CA PHE A 162 3.21 3.63 0.88
C PHE A 162 2.65 2.26 0.49
N GLY A 163 3.47 1.23 0.67
CA GLY A 163 3.15 -0.16 0.38
C GLY A 163 3.42 -0.54 -1.08
N ASN A 164 3.54 -1.82 -1.31
CA ASN A 164 3.75 -2.43 -2.61
C ASN A 164 2.51 -3.17 -3.07
N ASN A 165 2.18 -3.05 -4.35
CA ASN A 165 1.39 -4.01 -5.11
C ASN A 165 2.01 -4.16 -6.49
N THR A 166 2.72 -5.23 -6.66
CA THR A 166 3.43 -5.55 -7.90
C THR A 166 2.45 -5.99 -8.98
N LEU A 167 2.94 -6.09 -10.22
CA LEU A 167 2.19 -6.68 -11.32
C LEU A 167 1.67 -8.09 -10.95
N LYS A 168 2.49 -8.89 -10.26
CA LYS A 168 2.12 -10.26 -9.85
C LYS A 168 1.04 -10.27 -8.78
N ASP A 169 1.11 -9.33 -7.81
CA ASP A 169 0.09 -9.22 -6.77
C ASP A 169 -1.29 -8.90 -7.37
N VAL A 170 -1.35 -8.01 -8.37
CA VAL A 170 -2.60 -7.67 -9.05
C VAL A 170 -3.09 -8.83 -9.91
N TYR A 171 -2.18 -9.53 -10.61
CA TYR A 171 -2.52 -10.72 -11.40
C TYR A 171 -3.05 -11.86 -10.54
N ASP A 172 -2.44 -12.11 -9.38
CA ASP A 172 -2.83 -13.18 -8.47
C ASP A 172 -4.11 -12.88 -7.68
N TYR A 173 -4.57 -11.64 -7.71
CA TYR A 173 -5.78 -11.28 -7.00
C TYR A 173 -7.00 -12.03 -7.57
N GLU A 174 -7.73 -12.69 -6.69
CA GLU A 174 -8.98 -13.36 -6.99
C GLU A 174 -10.14 -12.61 -6.34
N PRO A 175 -11.06 -12.04 -7.13
CA PRO A 175 -12.19 -11.28 -6.60
C PRO A 175 -13.14 -12.13 -5.77
N VAL A 176 -13.39 -13.37 -6.23
CA VAL A 176 -14.23 -14.34 -5.55
C VAL A 176 -13.37 -15.17 -4.61
N GLN A 177 -13.65 -15.12 -3.33
CA GLN A 177 -12.91 -15.91 -2.34
C GLN A 177 -13.52 -17.31 -2.22
N LYS A 178 -12.67 -18.32 -2.01
CA LYS A 178 -13.08 -19.74 -1.96
C LYS A 178 -14.12 -20.04 -0.88
N GLU A 179 -14.15 -19.22 0.17
CA GLU A 179 -15.05 -19.38 1.30
C GLU A 179 -16.44 -18.77 1.07
N TRP A 180 -16.65 -18.07 -0.03
CA TRP A 180 -17.92 -17.42 -0.30
C TRP A 180 -18.99 -18.42 -0.68
N SER A 181 -20.20 -18.21 -0.16
CA SER A 181 -21.38 -18.95 -0.63
C SER A 181 -21.82 -18.43 -2.01
N PRO A 182 -22.50 -19.26 -2.80
CA PRO A 182 -23.08 -18.82 -4.07
C PRO A 182 -24.05 -17.62 -3.94
N ALA A 183 -24.63 -17.41 -2.76
CA ALA A 183 -25.48 -16.25 -2.50
C ALA A 183 -24.66 -14.96 -2.42
N VAL A 184 -23.46 -15.00 -1.82
CA VAL A 184 -22.54 -13.87 -1.78
C VAL A 184 -21.99 -13.57 -3.17
N GLU A 185 -21.58 -14.59 -3.90
CA GLU A 185 -21.05 -14.43 -5.28
C GLU A 185 -22.01 -13.69 -6.21
N LYS A 186 -23.30 -14.02 -6.11
CA LYS A 186 -24.36 -13.37 -6.92
C LYS A 186 -24.51 -11.87 -6.68
N LEU A 187 -24.07 -11.37 -5.52
CA LEU A 187 -24.12 -9.97 -5.17
C LEU A 187 -22.86 -9.21 -5.64
N LEU A 188 -21.78 -9.91 -6.01
CA LEU A 188 -20.60 -9.29 -6.60
C LEU A 188 -20.92 -8.78 -8.00
N MET A 189 -20.76 -7.47 -8.21
CA MET A 189 -20.93 -6.84 -9.52
C MET A 189 -19.65 -6.85 -10.35
N GLY A 190 -18.50 -6.89 -9.70
CA GLY A 190 -17.20 -6.89 -10.37
C GLY A 190 -16.08 -6.31 -9.50
N VAL A 191 -15.01 -5.90 -10.18
CA VAL A 191 -13.80 -5.34 -9.56
C VAL A 191 -13.49 -3.98 -10.13
N GLN A 192 -12.83 -3.14 -9.31
CA GLN A 192 -12.34 -1.83 -9.71
C GLN A 192 -10.94 -1.61 -9.18
N ALA A 193 -10.04 -1.05 -9.99
CA ALA A 193 -8.82 -0.42 -9.49
C ALA A 193 -9.08 1.06 -9.23
N SER A 194 -8.43 1.61 -8.21
CA SER A 194 -8.48 3.03 -7.88
C SER A 194 -7.08 3.63 -8.02
N LEU A 195 -7.01 4.78 -8.70
CA LEU A 195 -5.81 5.60 -8.78
C LEU A 195 -6.13 6.98 -8.21
N TRP A 196 -5.60 7.25 -7.02
CA TRP A 196 -5.63 8.56 -6.40
C TRP A 196 -4.44 9.37 -6.88
N THR A 197 -4.64 10.65 -7.18
CA THR A 197 -3.71 11.43 -8.01
C THR A 197 -2.78 12.34 -7.22
N GLU A 198 -2.67 12.16 -5.92
CA GLU A 198 -1.84 12.99 -5.03
C GLU A 198 -0.36 13.04 -5.44
N PHE A 199 0.11 11.99 -6.10
CA PHE A 199 1.48 11.89 -6.59
C PHE A 199 1.61 12.02 -8.12
N CYS A 200 0.51 12.31 -8.80
CA CYS A 200 0.51 12.51 -10.25
C CYS A 200 0.58 14.00 -10.58
N ASN A 201 1.64 14.43 -11.27
CA ASN A 201 1.84 15.84 -11.65
C ASN A 201 1.57 16.09 -13.12
N LYS A 202 1.58 15.04 -13.91
CA LYS A 202 1.45 15.04 -15.35
C LYS A 202 0.81 13.72 -15.80
N PRO A 203 0.24 13.68 -17.03
CA PRO A 203 -0.41 12.48 -17.54
C PRO A 203 0.45 11.23 -17.54
N GLU A 204 1.76 11.35 -17.81
CA GLU A 204 2.69 10.23 -17.82
C GLU A 204 2.87 9.58 -16.44
N ASP A 205 2.65 10.33 -15.35
CA ASP A 205 2.66 9.76 -14.00
C ASP A 205 1.44 8.85 -13.79
N VAL A 206 0.28 9.22 -14.35
CA VAL A 206 -0.94 8.41 -14.36
C VAL A 206 -0.71 7.12 -15.15
N ASP A 207 -0.21 7.24 -16.38
CA ASP A 207 0.11 6.11 -17.24
C ASP A 207 1.06 5.14 -16.56
N TYR A 208 2.15 5.66 -16.00
CA TYR A 208 3.16 4.88 -15.28
C TYR A 208 2.56 4.10 -14.11
N LEU A 209 1.68 4.71 -13.33
CA LEU A 209 1.06 4.07 -12.17
C LEU A 209 -0.01 3.04 -12.57
N LEU A 210 -0.72 3.28 -13.67
CA LEU A 210 -1.74 2.34 -14.18
C LEU A 210 -1.12 1.12 -14.84
N PHE A 211 -0.19 1.34 -15.77
CA PHE A 211 0.33 0.26 -16.62
C PHE A 211 1.67 -0.29 -16.13
N PRO A 212 1.86 -1.63 -16.20
CA PRO A 212 0.97 -2.65 -16.78
C PRO A 212 -0.08 -3.23 -15.82
N ARG A 213 -0.16 -2.80 -14.55
CA ARG A 213 -1.05 -3.43 -13.55
C ARG A 213 -2.53 -3.43 -13.92
N LEU A 214 -3.01 -2.41 -14.63
CA LEU A 214 -4.39 -2.37 -15.10
C LEU A 214 -4.69 -3.53 -16.08
N SER A 215 -3.72 -3.92 -16.91
CA SER A 215 -3.88 -5.10 -17.76
C SER A 215 -3.97 -6.42 -16.97
N ALA A 216 -3.27 -6.50 -15.83
CA ALA A 216 -3.36 -7.65 -14.93
C ALA A 216 -4.74 -7.74 -14.25
N LEU A 217 -5.31 -6.60 -13.86
CA LEU A 217 -6.68 -6.58 -13.36
C LEU A 217 -7.69 -7.00 -14.44
N ALA A 218 -7.50 -6.51 -15.67
CA ALA A 218 -8.36 -6.90 -16.79
C ALA A 218 -8.29 -8.42 -17.04
N GLU A 219 -7.09 -9.02 -16.99
CA GLU A 219 -6.92 -10.47 -17.09
C GLU A 219 -7.71 -11.20 -15.98
N GLY A 220 -7.57 -10.75 -14.73
CA GLY A 220 -8.30 -11.34 -13.59
C GLY A 220 -9.83 -11.17 -13.67
N ALA A 221 -10.31 -10.11 -14.34
CA ALA A 221 -11.74 -9.84 -14.50
C ALA A 221 -12.38 -10.66 -15.66
N TRP A 222 -11.61 -11.03 -16.68
CA TRP A 222 -12.11 -11.70 -17.89
C TRP A 222 -11.76 -13.18 -17.98
N THR A 223 -10.72 -13.62 -17.27
CA THR A 223 -10.22 -15.00 -17.32
C THR A 223 -10.61 -15.76 -16.06
N GLN A 224 -11.24 -16.92 -16.23
CA GLN A 224 -11.57 -17.80 -15.11
C GLN A 224 -10.29 -18.25 -14.40
N THR A 225 -10.35 -18.38 -13.07
CA THR A 225 -9.20 -18.68 -12.21
C THR A 225 -8.42 -19.93 -12.65
N ASP A 226 -9.12 -21.00 -13.01
CA ASP A 226 -8.55 -22.28 -13.49
C ASP A 226 -7.91 -22.21 -14.89
N ARG A 227 -8.14 -21.10 -15.59
CA ARG A 227 -7.58 -20.85 -16.95
C ARG A 227 -6.48 -19.80 -16.94
N LYS A 228 -6.21 -19.17 -15.79
CA LYS A 228 -5.12 -18.20 -15.65
C LYS A 228 -3.77 -18.88 -15.77
N ASP A 229 -2.93 -18.38 -16.67
CA ASP A 229 -1.54 -18.81 -16.84
C ASP A 229 -0.61 -17.62 -16.92
N TRP A 230 0.28 -17.52 -15.94
CA TRP A 230 1.17 -16.37 -15.79
C TRP A 230 2.09 -16.18 -16.99
N GLN A 231 2.63 -17.26 -17.55
CA GLN A 231 3.56 -17.18 -18.69
C GLN A 231 2.86 -16.72 -19.96
N THR A 232 1.64 -17.21 -20.18
CA THR A 232 0.80 -16.78 -21.31
C THR A 232 0.41 -15.31 -21.17
N TYR A 233 0.01 -14.89 -19.95
CA TYR A 233 -0.29 -13.49 -19.66
C TYR A 233 0.91 -12.58 -19.92
N LEU A 234 2.11 -12.93 -19.47
CA LEU A 234 3.31 -12.11 -19.69
C LEU A 234 3.59 -11.87 -21.18
N LYS A 235 3.44 -12.91 -22.01
CA LYS A 235 3.61 -12.78 -23.47
C LYS A 235 2.55 -11.87 -24.11
N ALA A 236 1.32 -11.95 -23.65
CA ALA A 236 0.24 -11.07 -24.12
C ALA A 236 0.46 -9.63 -23.66
N MET A 237 0.86 -9.44 -22.41
CA MET A 237 1.18 -8.15 -21.81
C MET A 237 2.36 -7.46 -22.52
N ASP A 238 3.40 -8.19 -22.89
CA ASP A 238 4.53 -7.61 -23.62
C ASP A 238 4.08 -6.99 -24.95
N ARG A 239 3.26 -7.71 -25.73
CA ARG A 239 2.66 -7.18 -26.96
C ARG A 239 1.73 -5.99 -26.70
N PHE A 240 0.96 -6.05 -25.64
CA PHE A 240 0.11 -4.94 -25.23
C PHE A 240 0.93 -3.70 -24.87
N ASN A 241 2.03 -3.87 -24.13
CA ASN A 241 2.93 -2.78 -23.76
C ASN A 241 3.61 -2.16 -25.00
N GLU A 242 4.02 -2.95 -25.98
CA GLU A 242 4.52 -2.44 -27.27
C GLU A 242 3.44 -1.61 -27.99
N HIS A 243 2.20 -2.09 -28.00
CA HIS A 243 1.09 -1.37 -28.62
C HIS A 243 0.77 -0.04 -27.95
N ILE A 244 0.71 0.02 -26.61
CA ILE A 244 0.45 1.27 -25.89
C ILE A 244 1.64 2.23 -25.99
N ALA A 245 2.88 1.72 -25.98
CA ALA A 245 4.07 2.53 -26.18
C ALA A 245 4.10 3.20 -27.57
N ALA A 246 3.66 2.49 -28.61
CA ALA A 246 3.53 3.05 -29.96
C ALA A 246 2.48 4.18 -30.03
N LYS A 247 1.59 4.28 -29.06
CA LYS A 247 0.62 5.38 -28.89
C LYS A 247 1.13 6.49 -27.97
N GLY A 248 2.37 6.42 -27.49
CA GLY A 248 2.97 7.39 -26.57
C GLY A 248 2.58 7.21 -25.11
N ILE A 249 1.90 6.11 -24.76
CA ILE A 249 1.53 5.80 -23.38
C ILE A 249 2.73 5.22 -22.64
N VAL A 250 3.07 5.81 -21.50
CA VAL A 250 4.16 5.36 -20.65
C VAL A 250 3.71 4.19 -19.78
N TYR A 251 4.55 3.18 -19.63
CA TYR A 251 4.28 2.09 -18.67
C TYR A 251 5.49 1.81 -17.79
N ALA A 252 5.26 1.34 -16.57
CA ALA A 252 6.31 0.99 -15.65
C ALA A 252 7.03 -0.30 -16.07
N ARG A 253 8.37 -0.26 -15.96
CA ARG A 253 9.24 -1.42 -16.16
C ARG A 253 9.68 -2.06 -14.84
N SER A 254 8.98 -1.76 -13.77
CA SER A 254 9.27 -2.18 -12.39
C SER A 254 9.34 -3.70 -12.24
N MET A 255 8.57 -4.42 -13.05
CA MET A 255 8.56 -5.89 -13.10
C MET A 255 9.90 -6.52 -13.51
N TYR A 256 10.81 -5.74 -14.10
CA TYR A 256 12.17 -6.21 -14.44
C TYR A 256 13.20 -5.88 -13.37
N ASN A 257 12.86 -5.07 -12.37
CA ASN A 257 13.78 -4.68 -11.32
C ASN A 257 13.89 -5.77 -10.25
N ILE A 258 15.11 -5.91 -9.72
CA ILE A 258 15.41 -6.89 -8.69
C ILE A 258 14.93 -6.39 -7.33
N GLN A 259 14.15 -7.21 -6.65
CA GLN A 259 13.88 -7.10 -5.23
C GLN A 259 14.89 -7.93 -4.46
N HIS A 260 15.42 -7.40 -3.36
CA HIS A 260 16.33 -8.12 -2.48
C HIS A 260 15.72 -8.34 -1.09
N THR A 261 16.26 -9.36 -0.41
CA THR A 261 16.06 -9.56 1.02
C THR A 261 17.40 -9.97 1.62
N VAL A 262 17.79 -9.32 2.71
CA VAL A 262 19.01 -9.66 3.44
C VAL A 262 18.65 -10.17 4.83
N THR A 263 18.92 -11.44 5.07
CA THR A 263 18.52 -12.11 6.32
C THR A 263 19.74 -12.69 7.05
N PRO A 264 19.90 -12.42 8.34
CA PRO A 264 20.87 -13.12 9.19
C PRO A 264 20.49 -14.60 9.34
N VAL A 265 21.41 -15.50 8.96
CA VAL A 265 21.24 -16.96 9.07
C VAL A 265 22.59 -17.57 9.50
N ASP A 266 22.62 -18.28 10.61
CA ASP A 266 23.78 -19.03 11.11
C ASP A 266 25.10 -18.21 11.13
N GLY A 267 25.01 -16.96 11.58
CA GLY A 267 26.16 -16.05 11.68
C GLY A 267 26.67 -15.49 10.36
N GLN A 268 25.93 -15.67 9.29
CA GLN A 268 26.18 -15.12 7.94
C GLN A 268 24.99 -14.26 7.50
N LEU A 269 25.17 -13.48 6.45
CA LEU A 269 24.04 -12.81 5.78
C LEU A 269 23.71 -13.59 4.52
N GLN A 270 22.45 -13.93 4.37
CA GLN A 270 21.89 -14.51 3.16
C GLN A 270 21.23 -13.40 2.36
N VAL A 271 21.71 -13.14 1.13
CA VAL A 271 21.14 -12.17 0.21
C VAL A 271 20.34 -12.93 -0.86
N LYS A 272 19.04 -12.78 -0.82
CA LYS A 272 18.11 -13.31 -1.82
C LYS A 272 17.80 -12.22 -2.85
N LEU A 273 17.89 -12.56 -4.13
CA LEU A 273 17.54 -11.69 -5.25
C LEU A 273 16.37 -12.31 -6.01
N GLU A 274 15.32 -11.52 -6.25
CA GLU A 274 14.10 -11.99 -6.93
C GLU A 274 13.69 -11.00 -8.01
N CYS A 275 13.09 -11.50 -9.07
CA CYS A 275 12.44 -10.70 -10.08
C CYS A 275 11.04 -11.26 -10.36
N VAL A 276 10.06 -10.39 -10.54
CA VAL A 276 8.68 -10.77 -10.89
C VAL A 276 8.61 -11.48 -12.25
N ARG A 277 9.55 -11.15 -13.15
CA ARG A 277 9.70 -11.78 -14.46
C ARG A 277 10.52 -13.06 -14.32
N PRO A 278 9.94 -14.25 -14.53
CA PRO A 278 10.68 -15.51 -14.43
C PRO A 278 11.53 -15.84 -15.68
N ASP A 279 11.34 -15.11 -16.76
CA ASP A 279 11.98 -15.29 -18.06
C ASP A 279 13.25 -14.43 -18.24
N VAL A 280 13.76 -13.84 -17.14
CA VAL A 280 14.99 -13.05 -17.12
C VAL A 280 16.11 -13.78 -16.40
N GLN A 281 17.33 -13.44 -16.74
CA GLN A 281 18.54 -13.86 -16.02
C GLN A 281 18.98 -12.74 -15.08
N ILE A 282 19.35 -13.08 -13.85
CA ILE A 282 19.95 -12.14 -12.91
C ILE A 282 21.46 -12.39 -12.90
N HIS A 283 22.24 -11.40 -13.34
CA HIS A 283 23.68 -11.41 -13.20
C HIS A 283 24.11 -10.47 -12.07
N TYR A 284 25.15 -10.83 -11.34
CA TYR A 284 25.61 -10.06 -10.18
C TYR A 284 27.12 -10.01 -10.03
N THR A 285 27.59 -9.00 -9.29
CA THR A 285 28.96 -8.83 -8.80
C THR A 285 28.95 -8.61 -7.28
N THR A 286 30.09 -8.84 -6.63
CA THR A 286 30.27 -8.56 -5.18
C THR A 286 31.46 -7.65 -4.91
N ASP A 287 32.09 -7.11 -5.94
CA ASP A 287 33.23 -6.20 -5.90
C ASP A 287 32.85 -4.74 -6.26
N GLY A 288 31.56 -4.49 -6.46
CA GLY A 288 31.01 -3.18 -6.79
C GLY A 288 31.08 -2.80 -8.27
N LYS A 289 31.59 -3.67 -9.15
CA LYS A 289 31.52 -3.43 -10.60
C LYS A 289 30.10 -3.58 -11.14
N GLU A 290 29.82 -2.91 -12.26
CA GLU A 290 28.54 -3.10 -12.94
C GLU A 290 28.43 -4.54 -13.46
N PRO A 291 27.29 -5.21 -13.23
CA PRO A 291 27.06 -6.54 -13.78
C PRO A 291 26.83 -6.50 -15.29
N ASP A 292 27.34 -7.50 -15.98
CA ASP A 292 27.16 -7.73 -17.40
C ASP A 292 26.87 -9.23 -17.65
N LEU A 293 26.77 -9.61 -18.92
CA LEU A 293 26.51 -11.01 -19.31
C LEU A 293 27.66 -11.98 -18.99
N GLN A 294 28.85 -11.47 -18.66
CA GLN A 294 30.01 -12.26 -18.24
C GLN A 294 30.08 -12.38 -16.70
N SER A 295 29.30 -11.60 -15.99
CA SER A 295 29.20 -11.63 -14.53
C SER A 295 28.51 -12.91 -14.06
N ALA A 296 28.72 -13.26 -12.79
CA ALA A 296 28.13 -14.48 -12.24
C ALA A 296 26.60 -14.50 -12.39
N LEU A 297 26.08 -15.64 -12.82
CA LEU A 297 24.63 -15.90 -12.89
C LEU A 297 24.11 -16.24 -11.49
N TYR A 298 23.05 -15.56 -11.06
CA TYR A 298 22.39 -15.84 -9.80
C TYR A 298 21.49 -17.07 -9.90
N SER A 299 21.76 -18.07 -9.10
CA SER A 299 20.98 -19.31 -9.02
C SER A 299 20.51 -19.66 -7.61
N GLU A 300 21.21 -19.15 -6.61
CA GLU A 300 20.90 -19.39 -5.19
C GLU A 300 21.28 -18.17 -4.34
N PRO A 301 20.72 -18.05 -3.12
CA PRO A 301 21.02 -16.93 -2.25
C PRO A 301 22.52 -16.79 -1.92
N LEU A 302 23.04 -15.57 -2.05
CA LEU A 302 24.44 -15.27 -1.77
C LEU A 302 24.70 -15.32 -0.26
N ARG A 303 25.83 -15.85 0.14
CA ARG A 303 26.28 -15.88 1.53
C ARG A 303 27.42 -14.89 1.73
N LEU A 304 27.22 -13.93 2.63
CA LEU A 304 28.22 -12.91 2.94
C LEU A 304 28.68 -13.06 4.40
N THR A 305 29.99 -12.93 4.59
CA THR A 305 30.66 -12.97 5.91
C THR A 305 31.53 -11.74 6.17
N THR A 306 31.56 -10.81 5.21
CA THR A 306 32.33 -9.56 5.26
C THR A 306 31.56 -8.47 4.53
N SER A 307 31.95 -7.20 4.71
CA SER A 307 31.40 -6.09 3.93
C SER A 307 31.60 -6.30 2.43
N LYS A 308 30.52 -6.14 1.68
CA LYS A 308 30.50 -6.26 0.21
C LYS A 308 29.51 -5.27 -0.37
N THR A 309 29.77 -4.83 -1.57
CA THR A 309 28.74 -4.15 -2.39
C THR A 309 28.27 -5.14 -3.44
N VAL A 310 27.05 -5.64 -3.27
CA VAL A 310 26.40 -6.48 -4.27
C VAL A 310 25.76 -5.56 -5.30
N LYS A 311 26.14 -5.74 -6.58
CA LYS A 311 25.37 -5.16 -7.69
C LYS A 311 24.77 -6.27 -8.50
N ALA A 312 23.51 -6.07 -8.93
CA ALA A 312 22.81 -7.06 -9.73
C ALA A 312 21.87 -6.38 -10.72
N ALA A 313 21.72 -6.98 -11.88
CA ALA A 313 20.79 -6.53 -12.91
C ALA A 313 20.13 -7.72 -13.62
N THR A 314 18.98 -7.47 -14.22
CA THR A 314 18.26 -8.44 -15.03
C THR A 314 18.57 -8.29 -16.50
N PHE A 315 18.73 -9.41 -17.18
CA PHE A 315 19.06 -9.51 -18.60
C PHE A 315 18.07 -10.40 -19.32
N ALA A 316 17.74 -10.04 -20.55
CA ALA A 316 17.01 -10.86 -21.51
C ALA A 316 17.48 -10.55 -22.93
N ASN A 317 17.47 -11.57 -23.80
CA ASN A 317 17.88 -11.44 -25.20
C ASN A 317 19.25 -10.78 -25.41
N GLY A 318 20.18 -10.96 -24.46
CA GLY A 318 21.52 -10.37 -24.54
C GLY A 318 21.63 -8.92 -24.09
N GLU A 319 20.57 -8.32 -23.59
CA GLU A 319 20.52 -6.93 -23.14
C GLU A 319 20.09 -6.81 -21.69
N GLN A 320 20.62 -5.79 -20.99
CA GLN A 320 20.11 -5.43 -19.66
C GLN A 320 18.74 -4.77 -19.80
N ILE A 321 17.76 -5.28 -19.08
CA ILE A 321 16.37 -4.79 -19.15
C ILE A 321 15.87 -4.13 -17.88
N GLY A 322 16.37 -4.50 -16.70
CA GLY A 322 16.08 -3.86 -15.43
C GLY A 322 17.17 -2.87 -15.01
N LYS A 323 16.86 -2.04 -14.02
CA LYS A 323 17.85 -1.14 -13.41
C LYS A 323 18.81 -1.94 -12.54
N THR A 324 20.07 -1.49 -12.47
CA THR A 324 21.07 -2.12 -11.59
C THR A 324 20.70 -1.87 -10.12
N LEU A 325 20.49 -2.94 -9.37
CA LEU A 325 20.46 -2.91 -7.90
C LEU A 325 21.88 -2.64 -7.40
N VAL A 326 22.03 -1.66 -6.50
CA VAL A 326 23.26 -1.40 -5.78
C VAL A 326 22.96 -1.60 -4.30
N LEU A 327 23.49 -2.66 -3.71
CA LEU A 327 23.25 -3.07 -2.34
C LEU A 327 24.55 -3.09 -1.53
N PRO A 328 24.93 -1.98 -0.87
CA PRO A 328 26.03 -1.98 0.07
C PRO A 328 25.63 -2.76 1.33
N VAL A 329 26.40 -3.77 1.67
CA VAL A 329 26.28 -4.55 2.90
C VAL A 329 27.48 -4.24 3.77
N GLU A 330 27.23 -3.67 4.96
CA GLU A 330 28.24 -3.30 5.93
C GLU A 330 28.35 -4.37 7.02
N TRP A 331 29.56 -4.85 7.27
CA TRP A 331 29.82 -5.81 8.32
C TRP A 331 30.40 -5.14 9.56
N ASN A 332 29.75 -5.30 10.69
CA ASN A 332 30.20 -4.83 12.00
C ASN A 332 30.01 -5.91 13.06
N LYS A 333 30.32 -5.63 14.33
CA LYS A 333 30.24 -6.62 15.41
C LYS A 333 28.82 -7.13 15.69
N ALA A 334 27.80 -6.36 15.36
CA ALA A 334 26.39 -6.74 15.51
C ALA A 334 25.83 -7.46 14.27
N THR A 335 26.49 -7.38 13.12
CA THR A 335 26.00 -7.97 11.87
C THR A 335 25.89 -9.48 11.97
N ALA A 336 24.77 -10.03 11.54
CA ALA A 336 24.41 -11.45 11.58
C ALA A 336 24.40 -12.07 12.98
N LYS A 337 24.29 -11.26 14.04
CA LYS A 337 24.20 -11.73 15.40
C LYS A 337 22.76 -12.01 15.81
N PRO A 338 22.54 -12.96 16.76
CA PRO A 338 21.22 -13.18 17.34
C PRO A 338 20.69 -11.88 17.96
N ILE A 339 19.43 -11.58 17.67
CA ILE A 339 18.72 -10.45 18.24
C ILE A 339 17.44 -10.93 18.90
N LEU A 340 17.18 -10.47 20.12
CA LEU A 340 16.06 -10.89 20.95
C LEU A 340 15.21 -9.68 21.31
N GLY A 341 13.90 -9.85 21.28
CA GLY A 341 12.93 -8.80 21.62
C GLY A 341 11.53 -9.13 21.09
N SER A 342 10.59 -8.22 21.29
CA SER A 342 9.27 -8.38 20.68
C SER A 342 9.37 -8.26 19.15
N ASN A 343 8.76 -9.18 18.42
CA ASN A 343 8.81 -9.26 16.96
C ASN A 343 10.24 -9.44 16.40
N THR A 344 10.86 -10.55 16.74
CA THR A 344 12.25 -10.88 16.35
C THR A 344 12.49 -10.82 14.84
N GLU A 345 11.52 -11.19 14.00
CA GLU A 345 11.68 -11.13 12.54
C GLU A 345 11.92 -9.70 12.06
N LYS A 346 11.16 -8.75 12.61
CA LYS A 346 11.33 -7.32 12.30
C LYS A 346 12.67 -6.78 12.81
N LEU A 347 13.12 -7.25 13.96
CA LEU A 347 14.38 -6.84 14.56
C LEU A 347 15.61 -7.32 13.75
N LYS A 348 15.49 -8.36 12.94
CA LYS A 348 16.58 -8.84 12.08
C LYS A 348 17.10 -7.76 11.13
N LEU A 349 16.27 -6.78 10.75
CA LEU A 349 16.70 -5.62 9.96
C LEU A 349 17.77 -4.78 10.66
N LEU A 350 17.84 -4.79 11.99
CA LEU A 350 18.83 -4.03 12.75
C LEU A 350 20.23 -4.67 12.70
N VAL A 351 20.34 -5.91 12.27
CA VAL A 351 21.58 -6.69 12.23
C VAL A 351 21.86 -7.31 10.85
N ASN A 352 21.13 -6.88 9.80
CA ASN A 352 21.29 -7.40 8.44
C ASN A 352 22.39 -6.68 7.63
N GLY A 353 23.06 -5.68 8.21
CA GLY A 353 24.14 -4.96 7.54
C GLY A 353 23.70 -4.01 6.44
N VAL A 354 22.41 -3.80 6.21
CA VAL A 354 21.86 -2.90 5.20
C VAL A 354 21.28 -1.65 5.87
N ARG A 355 21.45 -0.51 5.24
CA ARG A 355 20.85 0.75 5.69
C ARG A 355 19.65 1.07 4.82
N GLY A 356 18.54 1.42 5.45
CA GLY A 356 17.37 1.94 4.76
C GLY A 356 17.68 3.25 4.05
N SER A 357 17.02 3.50 2.92
CA SER A 357 17.12 4.73 2.15
C SER A 357 16.47 5.92 2.88
N LEU A 358 16.50 7.09 2.27
CA LEU A 358 15.81 8.28 2.81
C LEU A 358 14.27 8.23 2.59
N LYS A 359 13.74 7.15 2.05
CA LYS A 359 12.30 6.91 1.92
C LYS A 359 11.81 6.10 3.13
N GLN A 360 10.91 6.65 3.93
CA GLN A 360 10.37 5.98 5.13
C GLN A 360 9.59 4.70 4.81
N THR A 361 9.20 4.52 3.57
CA THR A 361 8.48 3.34 3.09
C THR A 361 9.40 2.22 2.60
N ASP A 362 10.71 2.45 2.61
CA ASP A 362 11.72 1.43 2.32
C ASP A 362 11.63 0.31 3.35
N PHE A 363 11.56 -0.93 2.88
CA PHE A 363 11.39 -2.10 3.76
C PHE A 363 12.65 -2.50 4.53
N GLU A 364 13.78 -1.83 4.34
CA GLU A 364 14.93 -1.91 5.24
C GLU A 364 14.73 -1.09 6.53
N TRP A 365 13.65 -0.30 6.62
CA TRP A 365 13.25 0.35 7.87
C TRP A 365 12.29 -0.54 8.66
N CYS A 366 12.50 -0.61 9.97
CA CYS A 366 11.50 -1.14 10.89
C CYS A 366 10.88 -0.02 11.72
N SER A 367 9.57 -0.12 11.96
CA SER A 367 8.80 0.87 12.70
C SER A 367 7.88 0.21 13.72
N TRP A 368 7.52 0.93 14.75
CA TRP A 368 6.54 0.53 15.76
C TRP A 368 5.50 1.61 15.90
N MET A 369 4.23 1.22 15.92
CA MET A 369 3.11 2.15 16.10
C MET A 369 2.64 2.07 17.54
N ASN A 370 2.35 3.23 18.13
CA ASN A 370 1.77 3.36 19.48
C ASN A 370 2.58 2.64 20.60
N ASN A 371 3.91 2.61 20.45
CA ASN A 371 4.79 2.06 21.47
C ASN A 371 5.65 3.16 22.08
N ASP A 372 5.60 3.29 23.39
CA ASP A 372 6.38 4.27 24.14
C ASP A 372 7.84 3.84 24.32
N THR A 373 8.08 2.54 24.39
CA THR A 373 9.42 1.97 24.59
C THR A 373 9.59 0.68 23.81
N ILE A 374 10.73 0.57 23.12
CA ILE A 374 11.14 -0.63 22.42
C ILE A 374 12.45 -1.11 23.02
N SER A 375 12.51 -2.37 23.38
CA SER A 375 13.69 -2.99 23.95
C SER A 375 14.08 -4.22 23.14
N PHE A 376 15.36 -4.34 22.86
CA PHE A 376 15.94 -5.54 22.21
C PHE A 376 17.37 -5.76 22.69
N THR A 377 17.85 -6.99 22.55
CA THR A 377 19.20 -7.38 22.92
C THR A 377 19.89 -8.01 21.72
N VAL A 378 21.09 -7.53 21.39
CA VAL A 378 21.98 -8.17 20.41
C VAL A 378 22.99 -9.02 21.19
N ASP A 379 22.98 -10.34 20.96
CA ASP A 379 23.94 -11.25 21.58
C ASP A 379 25.18 -11.37 20.68
N LEU A 380 26.28 -10.78 21.10
CA LEU A 380 27.55 -10.83 20.36
C LEU A 380 28.20 -12.22 20.37
N GLN A 381 27.68 -13.17 21.18
CA GLN A 381 28.12 -14.58 21.31
C GLN A 381 29.53 -14.75 21.87
N LYS A 382 30.30 -13.72 21.99
CA LYS A 382 31.63 -13.70 22.60
C LYS A 382 31.88 -12.31 23.22
N LYS A 383 32.90 -12.27 24.09
CA LYS A 383 33.35 -11.01 24.70
C LYS A 383 34.02 -10.14 23.63
N GLU A 384 33.47 -8.95 23.43
CA GLU A 384 33.95 -7.96 22.45
C GLU A 384 34.17 -6.61 23.14
N GLU A 385 35.20 -5.90 22.73
CA GLU A 385 35.36 -4.49 23.09
C GLU A 385 34.48 -3.63 22.20
N ILE A 386 33.62 -2.79 22.78
CA ILE A 386 32.68 -1.91 22.08
C ILE A 386 33.05 -0.47 22.38
N HIS A 387 33.37 0.30 21.38
CA HIS A 387 33.66 1.73 21.50
C HIS A 387 32.45 2.59 21.09
N THR A 388 31.65 2.11 20.13
CA THR A 388 30.55 2.89 19.57
C THR A 388 29.37 1.96 19.26
N VAL A 389 28.16 2.45 19.56
CA VAL A 389 26.90 1.86 19.13
C VAL A 389 26.20 2.87 18.25
N THR A 390 25.88 2.47 17.01
CA THR A 390 25.16 3.30 16.05
C THR A 390 23.82 2.68 15.74
N LEU A 391 22.75 3.47 15.86
CA LEU A 391 21.41 3.09 15.41
C LEU A 391 20.95 4.07 14.34
N GLY A 392 20.66 3.57 13.15
CA GLY A 392 20.07 4.37 12.07
C GLY A 392 18.61 4.70 12.41
N CYS A 393 18.23 5.98 12.25
CA CYS A 393 16.87 6.43 12.46
C CYS A 393 16.45 7.36 11.32
N ILE A 394 15.19 7.33 10.94
CA ILE A 394 14.60 8.26 9.99
C ILE A 394 13.50 9.09 10.66
N THR A 395 13.35 10.33 10.23
CA THR A 395 12.27 11.23 10.68
C THR A 395 11.58 11.83 9.47
N VAL A 396 10.26 11.68 9.39
CA VAL A 396 9.42 12.30 8.37
C VAL A 396 8.15 12.81 9.06
N TYR A 397 8.22 14.03 9.57
CA TYR A 397 7.16 14.61 10.41
C TYR A 397 5.79 14.61 9.74
N GLY A 398 5.73 14.95 8.46
CA GLY A 398 4.49 14.96 7.70
C GLY A 398 3.81 13.59 7.54
N MET A 399 4.56 12.52 7.82
CA MET A 399 4.06 11.13 7.80
C MET A 399 3.94 10.53 9.20
N ALA A 400 4.02 11.35 10.24
CA ALA A 400 4.05 10.93 11.64
C ALA A 400 5.14 9.90 11.97
N VAL A 401 6.26 9.93 11.22
CA VAL A 401 7.44 9.08 11.48
C VAL A 401 8.43 9.87 12.34
N HIS A 402 8.71 9.36 13.51
CA HIS A 402 9.58 10.00 14.49
C HIS A 402 10.74 9.10 14.87
N LYS A 403 11.94 9.68 15.00
CA LYS A 403 13.06 8.99 15.66
C LYS A 403 12.78 8.86 17.17
N PRO A 404 13.40 7.90 17.85
CA PRO A 404 13.33 7.82 19.31
C PRO A 404 13.75 9.14 19.99
N ALA A 405 13.02 9.55 21.01
CA ALA A 405 13.39 10.73 21.81
C ALA A 405 14.67 10.48 22.64
N CYS A 406 14.89 9.22 23.04
CA CYS A 406 16.05 8.80 23.81
C CYS A 406 16.44 7.38 23.42
N ILE A 407 17.74 7.10 23.34
CA ILE A 407 18.30 5.77 23.16
C ILE A 407 19.16 5.48 24.39
N ARG A 408 18.85 4.39 25.09
CA ARG A 408 19.65 3.90 26.21
C ARG A 408 20.36 2.63 25.80
N VAL A 409 21.66 2.61 25.94
CA VAL A 409 22.50 1.45 25.65
C VAL A 409 22.95 0.84 26.97
N ALA A 410 22.82 -0.48 27.06
CA ALA A 410 23.29 -1.21 28.22
C ALA A 410 24.20 -2.34 27.74
N VAL A 411 25.29 -2.57 28.44
CA VAL A 411 26.25 -3.64 28.15
C VAL A 411 26.23 -4.63 29.30
N TYR A 412 26.13 -5.92 28.94
CA TYR A 412 26.15 -7.01 29.90
C TYR A 412 27.50 -7.73 29.79
N ASP A 413 28.13 -8.00 30.92
CA ASP A 413 29.26 -8.90 31.00
C ASP A 413 28.79 -10.38 31.16
N ASN A 414 29.73 -11.33 31.13
CA ASN A 414 29.44 -12.75 31.28
C ASN A 414 28.75 -13.12 32.61
N LYS A 415 28.70 -12.20 33.58
CA LYS A 415 28.03 -12.35 34.86
C LYS A 415 26.65 -11.67 34.88
N ARG A 416 26.17 -11.21 33.73
CA ARG A 416 24.92 -10.41 33.55
C ARG A 416 24.93 -9.11 34.40
N ASN A 417 26.10 -8.58 34.70
CA ASN A 417 26.18 -7.28 35.34
C ASN A 417 25.87 -6.18 34.33
N PHE A 418 24.88 -5.39 34.65
CA PHE A 418 24.41 -4.27 33.85
C PHE A 418 25.34 -3.06 34.06
N ARG A 419 25.80 -2.47 32.97
CA ARG A 419 26.43 -1.14 32.97
C ARG A 419 25.73 -0.27 31.94
N MET A 420 25.23 0.88 32.37
CA MET A 420 24.80 1.91 31.42
C MET A 420 26.05 2.54 30.81
N ALA A 421 26.07 2.61 29.47
CA ALA A 421 27.11 3.30 28.72
C ALA A 421 26.67 4.72 28.39
#